data_919dc947eb0519751e0f76f7cb04da8c
#
_entry.id   919dc947eb0519751e0f76f7cb04da8c
#
_cell.length_a   1.000
_cell.length_b   1.000
_cell.length_c   1.000
_cell.angle_alpha   90.00
_cell.angle_beta   90.00
_cell.angle_gamma   90.00
#
_symmetry.space_group_name_H-M   'P 1'
#
loop_
_entity.id
_entity.type
_entity.pdbx_description
1 polymer ?
#
loop_
_entity_poly.entity_id
_entity_poly.type
_entity_poly.pdbx_seq_one_letter_code
_entity_poly.pdbx_strand_id
1 'polypeptide(L)'
;MPRVQHWQVVRSWLSQPCYLSTDGRGYLSTLADSIETVQLSMGQELLEYAREATAPGVPTLSATEYRWLARRLTEALADALRVADSRGQRLPDPEEVDESA
;
A
#
# COMPACT_ATOMS: atom_id res chain seq x y z
N MET A 1 -17.86 1.39 -3.22
CA MET A 1 -16.89 0.31 -3.35
C MET A 1 -16.35 -0.09 -1.99
N PRO A 2 -16.48 -1.37 -1.63
CA PRO A 2 -16.11 -1.81 -0.28
C PRO A 2 -14.66 -1.52 0.09
N ARG A 3 -13.74 -1.58 -0.86
CA ARG A 3 -12.32 -1.34 -0.60
C ARG A 3 -12.03 0.10 -0.17
N VAL A 4 -12.75 1.06 -0.75
CA VAL A 4 -12.58 2.46 -0.38
C VAL A 4 -13.01 2.68 1.06
N GLN A 5 -14.12 2.09 1.46
CA GLN A 5 -14.62 2.18 2.82
C GLN A 5 -13.65 1.53 3.81
N HIS A 6 -13.07 0.39 3.42
CA HIS A 6 -12.08 -0.28 4.25
C HIS A 6 -10.87 0.63 4.50
N TRP A 7 -10.39 1.31 3.49
CA TRP A 7 -9.29 2.25 3.59
C TRP A 7 -9.59 3.38 4.55
N GLN A 8 -10.79 3.93 4.47
CA GLN A 8 -11.20 5.02 5.34
C GLN A 8 -11.24 4.59 6.79
N VAL A 9 -11.70 3.38 7.07
CA VAL A 9 -11.71 2.84 8.43
C VAL A 9 -10.28 2.72 8.96
N VAL A 10 -9.36 2.19 8.17
CA VAL A 10 -7.97 2.04 8.57
C VAL A 10 -7.34 3.40 8.85
N ARG A 11 -7.60 4.40 8.00
CA ARG A 11 -7.08 5.76 8.22
C ARG A 11 -7.65 6.40 9.48
N SER A 12 -8.93 6.18 9.76
CA SER A 12 -9.54 6.67 10.99
C SER A 12 -8.86 6.12 12.22
N TRP A 13 -8.48 4.86 12.19
CA TRP A 13 -7.75 4.23 13.27
C TRP A 13 -6.42 4.94 13.54
N LEU A 14 -5.68 5.27 12.47
CA LEU A 14 -4.39 5.93 12.60
C LEU A 14 -4.50 7.35 13.14
N SER A 15 -5.59 8.01 12.91
CA SER A 15 -5.76 9.41 13.31
C SER A 15 -6.24 9.61 14.73
N GLN A 16 -6.50 8.54 15.48
CA GLN A 16 -6.99 8.65 16.85
C GLN A 16 -5.83 8.83 17.82
N PRO A 17 -5.73 9.98 18.48
CA PRO A 17 -4.59 10.29 19.35
C PRO A 17 -4.55 9.49 20.64
N CYS A 18 -5.65 8.87 21.02
CA CYS A 18 -5.72 8.09 22.26
C CYS A 18 -4.82 6.85 22.27
N TYR A 19 -4.28 6.48 21.13
CA TYR A 19 -3.36 5.35 21.03
C TYR A 19 -1.90 5.75 21.23
N LEU A 20 -1.63 7.02 21.42
CA LEU A 20 -0.28 7.51 21.65
C LEU A 20 0.04 7.42 23.14
N SER A 21 0.24 6.22 23.62
CA SER A 21 0.67 5.97 24.99
C SER A 21 2.19 5.97 25.08
N THR A 22 2.72 5.61 26.23
CA THR A 22 4.16 5.57 26.48
C THR A 22 4.93 4.68 25.51
N ASP A 23 4.29 3.65 24.98
CA ASP A 23 4.88 2.76 23.98
C ASP A 23 4.42 3.09 22.57
N GLY A 24 3.97 4.33 22.37
CA GLY A 24 3.35 4.74 21.11
C GLY A 24 4.17 4.49 19.87
N ARG A 25 5.49 4.63 19.95
CA ARG A 25 6.36 4.42 18.79
C ARG A 25 6.34 2.97 18.31
N GLY A 26 6.49 2.01 19.23
CA GLY A 26 6.45 0.60 18.86
C GLY A 26 5.09 0.20 18.33
N TYR A 27 4.04 0.67 18.98
CA TYR A 27 2.67 0.37 18.56
C TYR A 27 2.36 0.97 17.20
N LEU A 28 2.72 2.24 16.98
CA LEU A 28 2.48 2.90 15.70
C LEU A 28 3.27 2.25 14.57
N SER A 29 4.52 1.85 14.84
CA SER A 29 5.33 1.18 13.83
C SER A 29 4.71 -0.16 13.43
N THR A 30 4.25 -0.95 14.40
CA THR A 30 3.60 -2.22 14.13
C THR A 30 2.30 -2.04 13.36
N LEU A 31 1.52 -1.03 13.72
CA LEU A 31 0.27 -0.72 13.03
C LEU A 31 0.52 -0.27 11.60
N ALA A 32 1.52 0.61 11.41
CA ALA A 32 1.90 1.06 10.08
C ALA A 32 2.35 -0.11 9.21
N ASP A 33 3.15 -1.02 9.74
CA ASP A 33 3.60 -2.20 9.01
C ASP A 33 2.43 -3.09 8.61
N SER A 34 1.44 -3.26 9.51
CA SER A 34 0.24 -4.04 9.22
C SER A 34 -0.55 -3.43 8.07
N ILE A 35 -0.72 -2.11 8.09
CA ILE A 35 -1.45 -1.39 7.03
C ILE A 35 -0.70 -1.51 5.71
N GLU A 36 0.60 -1.31 5.72
CA GLU A 36 1.42 -1.42 4.52
C GLU A 36 1.36 -2.83 3.94
N THR A 37 1.36 -3.84 4.79
CA THR A 37 1.23 -5.23 4.36
C THR A 37 -0.11 -5.48 3.66
N VAL A 38 -1.19 -4.94 4.22
CA VAL A 38 -2.51 -5.03 3.59
C VAL A 38 -2.51 -4.32 2.24
N GLN A 39 -1.93 -3.13 2.16
CA GLN A 39 -1.85 -2.37 0.91
C GLN A 39 -1.10 -3.15 -0.16
N LEU A 40 0.03 -3.72 0.18
CA LEU A 40 0.83 -4.48 -0.76
C LEU A 40 0.12 -5.75 -1.20
N SER A 41 -0.57 -6.42 -0.28
CA SER A 41 -1.33 -7.62 -0.60
C SER A 41 -2.48 -7.32 -1.57
N MET A 42 -3.20 -6.23 -1.34
CA MET A 42 -4.28 -5.81 -2.24
C MET A 42 -3.72 -5.42 -3.61
N GLY A 43 -2.57 -4.76 -3.63
CA GLY A 43 -1.90 -4.42 -4.87
C GLY A 43 -1.47 -5.66 -5.64
N GLN A 44 -1.00 -6.69 -4.94
CA GLN A 44 -0.60 -7.95 -5.55
C GLN A 44 -1.79 -8.66 -6.21
N GLU A 45 -2.92 -8.73 -5.51
CA GLU A 45 -4.14 -9.30 -6.07
C GLU A 45 -4.60 -8.56 -7.32
N LEU A 46 -4.56 -7.25 -7.27
CA LEU A 46 -4.94 -6.41 -8.41
C LEU A 46 -4.00 -6.60 -9.58
N LEU A 47 -2.70 -6.73 -9.31
CA LEU A 47 -1.70 -6.98 -10.33
C LEU A 47 -1.96 -8.30 -11.04
N GLU A 48 -2.24 -9.35 -10.29
CA GLU A 48 -2.56 -10.66 -10.85
C GLU A 48 -3.80 -10.61 -11.73
N TYR A 49 -4.85 -9.92 -11.27
CA TYR A 49 -6.05 -9.73 -12.05
C TYR A 49 -5.75 -8.97 -13.36
N ALA A 50 -4.97 -7.90 -13.27
CA ALA A 50 -4.64 -7.09 -14.43
C ALA A 50 -3.81 -7.88 -15.45
N ARG A 51 -2.88 -8.70 -14.99
CA ARG A 51 -2.10 -9.55 -15.89
C ARG A 51 -2.97 -10.54 -16.63
N GLU A 52 -3.91 -11.15 -15.95
CA GLU A 52 -4.85 -12.08 -16.57
C GLU A 52 -5.77 -11.37 -17.56
N ALA A 53 -6.29 -10.21 -17.15
CA ALA A 53 -7.25 -9.46 -17.97
C ALA A 53 -6.62 -8.89 -19.25
N THR A 54 -5.31 -8.66 -19.25
CA THR A 54 -4.60 -8.09 -20.39
C THR A 54 -3.71 -9.10 -21.12
N ALA A 55 -3.79 -10.37 -20.76
CA ALA A 55 -2.97 -11.39 -21.39
C ALA A 55 -3.36 -11.61 -22.86
N PRO A 56 -2.40 -11.98 -23.72
CA PRO A 56 -2.71 -12.31 -25.11
C PRO A 56 -3.73 -13.44 -25.21
N GLY A 57 -4.69 -13.32 -26.12
CA GLY A 57 -5.71 -14.35 -26.32
C GLY A 57 -6.91 -14.27 -25.39
N VAL A 58 -6.90 -13.39 -24.42
CA VAL A 58 -8.04 -13.16 -23.55
C VAL A 58 -8.99 -12.15 -24.23
N PRO A 59 -10.32 -12.34 -24.11
CA PRO A 59 -11.26 -11.38 -24.69
C PRO A 59 -11.02 -9.97 -24.15
N THR A 60 -11.13 -8.99 -25.04
CA THR A 60 -10.92 -7.59 -24.72
C THR A 60 -12.00 -7.08 -23.76
N LEU A 61 -11.61 -6.37 -22.72
CA LEU A 61 -12.53 -5.71 -21.83
C LEU A 61 -13.18 -4.51 -22.52
N SER A 62 -14.32 -4.06 -22.02
CA SER A 62 -14.92 -2.83 -22.49
C SER A 62 -14.06 -1.62 -22.10
N ALA A 63 -14.28 -0.49 -22.76
CA ALA A 63 -13.58 0.74 -22.44
C ALA A 63 -13.82 1.15 -20.97
N THR A 64 -15.04 0.98 -20.48
CA THR A 64 -15.38 1.29 -19.09
C THR A 64 -14.61 0.39 -18.12
N GLU A 65 -14.49 -0.88 -18.46
CA GLU A 65 -13.75 -1.83 -17.63
C GLU A 65 -12.26 -1.52 -17.62
N TYR A 66 -11.67 -1.18 -18.76
CA TYR A 66 -10.27 -0.78 -18.80
C TYR A 66 -10.02 0.50 -18.00
N ARG A 67 -10.95 1.45 -18.08
CA ARG A 67 -10.84 2.69 -17.32
C ARG A 67 -10.88 2.43 -15.82
N TRP A 68 -11.78 1.57 -15.38
CA TRP A 68 -11.86 1.15 -13.98
C TRP A 68 -10.55 0.50 -13.55
N LEU A 69 -10.04 -0.44 -14.35
CA LEU A 69 -8.81 -1.13 -14.05
C LEU A 69 -7.62 -0.17 -13.96
N ALA A 70 -7.53 0.76 -14.91
CA ALA A 70 -6.46 1.75 -14.92
C ALA A 70 -6.50 2.62 -13.65
N ARG A 71 -7.69 3.02 -13.21
CA ARG A 71 -7.83 3.79 -11.96
C ARG A 71 -7.38 2.99 -10.75
N ARG A 72 -7.80 1.74 -10.69
CA ARG A 72 -7.40 0.87 -9.56
C ARG A 72 -5.90 0.65 -9.53
N LEU A 73 -5.30 0.43 -10.69
CA LEU A 73 -3.85 0.28 -10.79
C LEU A 73 -3.11 1.56 -10.39
N THR A 74 -3.64 2.71 -10.78
CA THR A 74 -3.07 4.00 -10.38
C THR A 74 -3.08 4.14 -8.86
N GLU A 75 -4.19 3.82 -8.22
CA GLU A 75 -4.30 3.88 -6.76
C GLU A 75 -3.32 2.90 -6.08
N ALA A 76 -3.24 1.69 -6.61
CA ALA A 76 -2.36 0.68 -6.06
C ALA A 76 -0.88 1.07 -6.22
N LEU A 77 -0.52 1.64 -7.34
CA LEU A 77 0.85 2.12 -7.56
C LEU A 77 1.18 3.28 -6.63
N ALA A 78 0.26 4.22 -6.45
CA ALA A 78 0.45 5.31 -5.52
C ALA A 78 0.67 4.81 -4.10
N ASP A 79 -0.11 3.81 -3.68
CA ASP A 79 0.05 3.19 -2.37
C ASP A 79 1.40 2.48 -2.24
N ALA A 80 1.79 1.73 -3.25
CA ALA A 80 3.08 1.03 -3.25
C ALA A 80 4.26 2.00 -3.16
N LEU A 81 4.18 3.11 -3.87
CA LEU A 81 5.23 4.13 -3.82
C LEU A 81 5.31 4.78 -2.44
N ARG A 82 4.17 5.02 -1.80
CA ARG A 82 4.16 5.53 -0.43
C ARG A 82 4.78 4.55 0.55
N VAL A 83 4.44 3.27 0.40
CA VAL A 83 5.03 2.23 1.25
C VAL A 83 6.53 2.17 1.06
N ALA A 84 6.99 2.20 -0.19
CA ALA A 84 8.41 2.16 -0.49
C ALA A 84 9.14 3.36 0.12
N ASP A 85 8.56 4.56 0.00
CA ASP A 85 9.13 5.77 0.57
C ASP A 85 9.18 5.69 2.10
N SER A 86 8.09 5.27 2.72
CA SER A 86 8.00 5.12 4.16
C SER A 86 9.02 4.12 4.69
N ARG A 87 9.17 2.98 4.03
CA ARG A 87 10.15 1.98 4.44
C ARG A 87 11.58 2.46 4.21
N GLY A 88 11.80 3.20 3.14
CA GLY A 88 13.10 3.81 2.89
C GLY A 88 13.50 4.78 3.98
N GLN A 89 12.56 5.56 4.49
CA GLN A 89 12.82 6.51 5.58
C GLN A 89 13.13 5.81 6.89
N ARG A 90 12.69 4.57 7.07
CA ARG A 90 12.94 3.80 8.29
C ARG A 90 14.23 3.00 8.25
N LEU A 91 14.89 2.97 7.09
CA LEU A 91 16.18 2.30 6.98
C LEU A 91 17.30 3.22 7.49
N PRO A 92 18.38 2.64 8.02
CA PRO A 92 19.55 3.45 8.40
C PRO A 92 20.10 4.22 7.20
N ASP A 93 20.65 5.41 7.46
CA ASP A 93 21.31 6.19 6.44
C ASP A 93 22.49 5.38 5.87
N PRO A 94 22.67 5.33 4.54
CA PRO A 94 23.81 4.65 3.94
C PRO A 94 25.16 5.12 4.47
N GLU A 95 25.27 6.38 4.83
CA GLU A 95 26.52 6.91 5.41
C GLU A 95 26.82 6.31 6.78
N GLU A 96 25.79 6.06 7.57
CA GLU A 96 25.96 5.41 8.88
C GLU A 96 26.39 3.97 8.72
N VAL A 97 25.88 3.29 7.70
CA VAL A 97 26.25 1.92 7.41
C VAL A 97 27.73 1.85 6.99
N ASP A 98 28.17 2.79 6.18
CA ASP A 98 29.56 2.84 5.72
C ASP A 98 30.53 3.08 6.87
N GLU A 99 30.16 3.91 7.82
CA GLU A 99 30.99 4.18 8.98
C GLU A 99 31.18 2.97 9.88
N SER A 100 30.23 2.06 9.89
CA SER A 100 30.32 0.85 10.68
C SER A 100 31.19 -0.21 10.05
N ALA A 101 31.58 -0.01 8.83
CA ALA A 101 32.48 -0.91 8.14
C ALA A 101 33.92 -0.51 8.42
#